data_610478eb290a2a8f9f9a7d62dea61fa0
#
_entry.id   610478eb290a2a8f9f9a7d62dea61fa0
#
_cell.length_a   1.000
_cell.length_b   1.000
_cell.length_c   1.000
_cell.angle_alpha   90.00
_cell.angle_beta   90.00
_cell.angle_gamma   90.00
#
_symmetry.space_group_name_H-M   'P 1'
#
loop_
_entity.id
_entity.type
_entity.pdbx_description
1 polymer ?
#
loop_
_entity_poly.entity_id
_entity_poly.type
_entity_poly.pdbx_seq_one_letter_code
_entity_poly.pdbx_strand_id
1 'polypeptide(L)'
;MLFRYIMFHYVKNMLIILIALTGLFAGLDFLMNGASLPSFNIRVLYIFNKWQESLNLLYPLAIIFGGIWTKIAFIKKNTIGALYALGVSRVELFQPFLFVSFLTYLLFMGLNFTSFATAQDTARALKKNEYNIKKTEDLFFKYNNNFVYIETLIPNERRLENLTLFKLNNGKVYEVQTASEAVYKNSEWLAKDVIRKIKVMDAKGDQKLKIEYLEILHTLKGYHPKILNSIYEKKQLTLYDSLIAKQLLATQGVGTYKVRADIYGKTIMPLFSIALLMILLFRFPFHARYMNVGAT
;
A
#
# COMPACT_ATOMS: atom_id res chain seq x y z
N MET A 1 26.63 -27.85 5.64
CA MET A 1 25.54 -28.51 6.41
C MET A 1 24.93 -27.58 7.48
N LEU A 2 25.73 -26.95 8.33
CA LEU A 2 25.26 -26.07 9.43
C LEU A 2 24.32 -24.94 8.98
N PHE A 3 24.70 -24.20 7.94
CA PHE A 3 23.88 -23.10 7.39
C PHE A 3 22.45 -23.58 7.05
N ARG A 4 22.32 -24.69 6.31
CA ARG A 4 21.01 -25.25 5.91
C ARG A 4 20.20 -25.74 7.12
N TYR A 5 20.86 -26.29 8.14
CA TYR A 5 20.21 -26.74 9.37
C TYR A 5 19.58 -25.56 10.13
N ILE A 6 20.37 -24.50 10.37
CA ILE A 6 19.87 -23.30 11.06
C ILE A 6 18.77 -22.63 10.24
N MET A 7 18.99 -22.46 8.94
CA MET A 7 18.04 -21.86 8.01
C MET A 7 16.68 -22.58 8.08
N PHE A 8 16.67 -23.92 7.98
CA PHE A 8 15.43 -24.70 8.00
C PHE A 8 14.67 -24.53 9.32
N HIS A 9 15.37 -24.57 10.47
CA HIS A 9 14.72 -24.37 11.77
C HIS A 9 14.16 -22.96 11.90
N TYR A 10 14.86 -21.97 11.42
CA TYR A 10 14.38 -20.59 11.47
C TYR A 10 13.16 -20.38 10.55
N VAL A 11 13.22 -20.84 9.31
CA VAL A 11 12.05 -20.75 8.38
C VAL A 11 10.84 -21.46 8.98
N LYS A 12 11.01 -22.68 9.51
CA LYS A 12 9.93 -23.44 10.15
C LYS A 12 9.30 -22.64 11.29
N ASN A 13 10.10 -22.13 12.23
CA ASN A 13 9.59 -21.40 13.39
C ASN A 13 8.97 -20.07 12.98
N MET A 14 9.56 -19.35 12.03
CA MET A 14 9.01 -18.11 11.49
C MET A 14 7.64 -18.34 10.83
N LEU A 15 7.50 -19.41 10.03
CA LEU A 15 6.22 -19.75 9.38
C LEU A 15 5.15 -20.14 10.40
N ILE A 16 5.51 -20.91 11.43
CA ILE A 16 4.56 -21.26 12.50
C ILE A 16 4.03 -20.00 13.19
N ILE A 17 4.94 -19.07 13.54
CA ILE A 17 4.56 -17.81 14.19
C ILE A 17 3.74 -16.94 13.23
N LEU A 18 4.14 -16.86 11.96
CA LEU A 18 3.42 -16.08 10.94
C LEU A 18 1.98 -16.57 10.80
N ILE A 19 1.79 -17.90 10.65
CA ILE A 19 0.46 -18.51 10.51
C ILE A 19 -0.36 -18.30 11.79
N ALA A 20 0.23 -18.47 12.97
CA ALA A 20 -0.46 -18.27 14.25
C ALA A 20 -0.91 -16.81 14.42
N LEU A 21 -0.02 -15.84 14.18
CA LEU A 21 -0.34 -14.43 14.32
C LEU A 21 -1.39 -13.98 13.30
N THR A 22 -1.21 -14.36 12.03
CA THR A 22 -2.13 -13.95 10.96
C THR A 22 -3.49 -14.65 11.08
N GLY A 23 -3.50 -15.91 11.49
CA GLY A 23 -4.72 -16.65 11.77
C GLY A 23 -5.52 -16.06 12.93
N LEU A 24 -4.82 -15.71 14.02
CA LEU A 24 -5.43 -15.01 15.16
C LEU A 24 -6.02 -13.66 14.72
N PHE A 25 -5.25 -12.83 14.03
CA PHE A 25 -5.68 -11.50 13.61
C PHE A 25 -6.87 -11.55 12.65
N ALA A 26 -6.77 -12.36 11.58
CA ALA A 26 -7.85 -12.51 10.60
C ALA A 26 -9.07 -13.20 11.21
N GLY A 27 -8.87 -14.18 12.11
CA GLY A 27 -9.93 -14.90 12.80
C GLY A 27 -10.71 -13.99 13.75
N LEU A 28 -10.04 -13.21 14.59
CA LEU A 28 -10.69 -12.24 15.48
C LEU A 28 -11.48 -11.19 14.69
N ASP A 29 -10.89 -10.65 13.62
CA ASP A 29 -11.59 -9.68 12.77
C ASP A 29 -12.83 -10.31 12.12
N PHE A 30 -12.73 -11.56 11.66
CA PHE A 30 -13.87 -12.29 11.09
C PHE A 30 -14.97 -12.59 12.13
N LEU A 31 -14.64 -12.93 13.36
CA LEU A 31 -15.62 -13.09 14.43
C LEU A 31 -16.39 -11.80 14.70
N MET A 32 -15.72 -10.65 14.65
CA MET A 32 -16.36 -9.35 14.87
C MET A 32 -17.20 -8.87 13.69
N ASN A 33 -16.81 -9.18 12.46
CA ASN A 33 -17.39 -8.58 11.25
C ASN A 33 -18.08 -9.59 10.32
N GLY A 34 -17.79 -10.89 10.44
CA GLY A 34 -18.27 -11.93 9.52
C GLY A 34 -19.79 -12.12 9.51
N ALA A 35 -20.45 -11.90 10.66
CA ALA A 35 -21.91 -12.01 10.78
C ALA A 35 -22.66 -10.97 9.94
N SER A 36 -22.09 -9.78 9.74
CA SER A 36 -22.69 -8.69 8.95
C SER A 36 -22.61 -8.89 7.43
N LEU A 37 -21.82 -9.89 6.98
CA LEU A 37 -21.60 -10.14 5.54
C LEU A 37 -22.75 -10.99 4.95
N PRO A 38 -23.32 -10.58 3.78
CA PRO A 38 -24.59 -11.10 3.30
C PRO A 38 -24.53 -12.54 2.78
N SER A 39 -23.43 -13.00 2.18
CA SER A 39 -23.33 -14.34 1.57
C SER A 39 -22.07 -15.08 1.96
N PHE A 40 -22.11 -16.41 1.84
CA PHE A 40 -20.97 -17.27 2.13
C PHE A 40 -19.74 -16.93 1.26
N ASN A 41 -19.94 -16.70 -0.04
CA ASN A 41 -18.85 -16.35 -0.96
C ASN A 41 -18.17 -15.04 -0.57
N ILE A 42 -18.95 -14.05 -0.12
CA ILE A 42 -18.43 -12.77 0.35
C ILE A 42 -17.64 -12.97 1.66
N ARG A 43 -18.11 -13.83 2.56
CA ARG A 43 -17.39 -14.17 3.80
C ARG A 43 -16.03 -14.82 3.51
N VAL A 44 -15.98 -15.77 2.59
CA VAL A 44 -14.72 -16.42 2.17
C VAL A 44 -13.77 -15.42 1.55
N LEU A 45 -14.26 -14.58 0.65
CA LEU A 45 -13.43 -13.54 0.01
C LEU A 45 -12.94 -12.49 1.02
N TYR A 46 -13.79 -12.14 2.00
CA TYR A 46 -13.43 -11.23 3.08
C TYR A 46 -12.29 -11.78 3.94
N ILE A 47 -12.43 -13.01 4.46
CA ILE A 47 -11.42 -13.62 5.32
C ILE A 47 -10.09 -13.82 4.58
N PHE A 48 -10.13 -14.14 3.28
CA PHE A 48 -8.94 -14.28 2.46
C PHE A 48 -8.20 -12.95 2.30
N ASN A 49 -8.92 -11.86 2.01
CA ASN A 49 -8.32 -10.52 1.93
C ASN A 49 -7.80 -10.03 3.30
N LYS A 50 -8.52 -10.33 4.38
CA LYS A 50 -8.06 -10.02 5.75
C LYS A 50 -6.81 -10.80 6.13
N TRP A 51 -6.71 -12.03 5.70
CA TRP A 51 -5.51 -12.83 5.90
C TRP A 51 -4.31 -12.26 5.12
N GLN A 52 -4.51 -11.83 3.87
CA GLN A 52 -3.47 -11.15 3.10
C GLN A 52 -3.02 -9.83 3.76
N GLU A 53 -3.97 -9.02 4.23
CA GLU A 53 -3.68 -7.81 5.01
C GLU A 53 -2.84 -8.14 6.25
N SER A 54 -3.25 -9.18 7.01
CA SER A 54 -2.56 -9.62 8.21
C SER A 54 -1.13 -10.11 7.91
N LEU A 55 -0.95 -10.85 6.82
CA LEU A 55 0.38 -11.29 6.36
C LEU A 55 1.28 -10.09 6.09
N ASN A 56 0.78 -9.09 5.38
CA ASN A 56 1.56 -7.89 5.05
C ASN A 56 1.93 -7.05 6.28
N LEU A 57 1.05 -7.02 7.27
CA LEU A 57 1.27 -6.28 8.51
C LEU A 57 2.21 -7.01 9.48
N LEU A 58 2.08 -8.34 9.60
CA LEU A 58 2.66 -9.11 10.69
C LEU A 58 3.95 -9.86 10.31
N TYR A 59 4.31 -9.96 9.01
CA TYR A 59 5.54 -10.65 8.65
C TYR A 59 6.82 -10.05 9.27
N PRO A 60 6.97 -8.72 9.50
CA PRO A 60 8.13 -8.18 10.18
C PRO A 60 8.25 -8.67 11.64
N LEU A 61 7.12 -8.83 12.31
CA LEU A 61 7.08 -9.40 13.67
C LEU A 61 7.41 -10.90 13.66
N ALA A 62 6.93 -11.63 12.66
CA ALA A 62 7.24 -13.05 12.51
C ALA A 62 8.74 -13.30 12.25
N ILE A 63 9.42 -12.42 11.51
CA ILE A 63 10.88 -12.43 11.35
C ILE A 63 11.55 -12.36 12.72
N ILE A 64 11.18 -11.38 13.56
CA ILE A 64 11.79 -11.15 14.88
C ILE A 64 11.51 -12.33 15.82
N PHE A 65 10.24 -12.64 16.03
CA PHE A 65 9.85 -13.69 16.99
C PHE A 65 10.30 -15.08 16.54
N GLY A 66 10.27 -15.39 15.23
CA GLY A 66 10.78 -16.63 14.67
C GLY A 66 12.28 -16.82 14.92
N GLY A 67 13.06 -15.73 14.78
CA GLY A 67 14.47 -15.72 15.07
C GLY A 67 14.78 -15.93 16.55
N ILE A 68 14.11 -15.20 17.42
CA ILE A 68 14.26 -15.34 18.88
C ILE A 68 13.86 -16.75 19.32
N TRP A 69 12.70 -17.25 18.86
CA TRP A 69 12.23 -18.61 19.19
C TRP A 69 13.24 -19.66 18.76
N THR A 70 13.79 -19.54 17.56
CA THR A 70 14.82 -20.47 17.06
C THR A 70 16.05 -20.44 17.93
N LYS A 71 16.53 -19.26 18.31
CA LYS A 71 17.67 -19.11 19.20
C LYS A 71 17.42 -19.73 20.59
N ILE A 72 16.25 -19.47 21.18
CA ILE A 72 15.85 -20.06 22.45
C ILE A 72 15.82 -21.61 22.35
N ALA A 73 15.25 -22.15 21.28
CA ALA A 73 15.23 -23.59 21.05
C ALA A 73 16.65 -24.20 20.97
N PHE A 74 17.57 -23.51 20.29
CA PHE A 74 18.98 -23.94 20.21
C PHE A 74 19.73 -23.83 21.54
N ILE A 75 19.41 -22.82 22.37
CA ILE A 75 19.98 -22.68 23.72
C ILE A 75 19.48 -23.83 24.61
N LYS A 76 18.17 -24.09 24.62
CA LYS A 76 17.59 -25.18 25.43
C LYS A 76 18.13 -26.57 25.06
N LYS A 77 18.48 -26.78 23.80
CA LYS A 77 19.09 -28.03 23.31
C LYS A 77 20.63 -28.05 23.44
N ASN A 78 21.24 -27.06 24.07
CA ASN A 78 22.70 -26.86 24.12
C ASN A 78 23.40 -26.82 22.75
N THR A 79 22.65 -26.68 21.66
CA THR A 79 23.18 -26.67 20.29
C THR A 79 24.17 -25.53 20.08
N ILE A 80 23.87 -24.32 20.62
CA ILE A 80 24.76 -23.16 20.50
C ILE A 80 26.07 -23.40 21.23
N GLY A 81 26.04 -23.96 22.44
CA GLY A 81 27.27 -24.32 23.20
C GLY A 81 28.13 -25.34 22.45
N ALA A 82 27.54 -26.37 21.89
CA ALA A 82 28.23 -27.37 21.08
C ALA A 82 28.85 -26.75 19.82
N LEU A 83 28.15 -25.85 19.13
CA LEU A 83 28.69 -25.17 17.95
C LEU A 83 29.88 -24.27 18.28
N TYR A 84 29.86 -23.56 19.40
CA TYR A 84 31.01 -22.76 19.84
C TYR A 84 32.20 -23.64 20.26
N ALA A 85 31.93 -24.79 20.88
CA ALA A 85 32.99 -25.75 21.21
C ALA A 85 33.68 -26.32 19.95
N LEU A 86 32.96 -26.39 18.83
CA LEU A 86 33.46 -26.75 17.51
C LEU A 86 34.15 -25.60 16.75
N GLY A 87 34.29 -24.41 17.38
CA GLY A 87 34.94 -23.25 16.78
C GLY A 87 34.07 -22.41 15.85
N VAL A 88 32.77 -22.66 15.78
CA VAL A 88 31.87 -21.85 14.95
C VAL A 88 31.77 -20.42 15.50
N SER A 89 32.01 -19.43 14.65
CA SER A 89 31.95 -18.02 15.03
C SER A 89 30.48 -17.52 15.17
N ARG A 90 30.28 -16.43 15.94
CA ARG A 90 28.97 -15.80 16.06
C ARG A 90 28.41 -15.34 14.72
N VAL A 91 29.26 -14.84 13.85
CA VAL A 91 28.88 -14.36 12.52
C VAL A 91 28.31 -15.50 11.67
N GLU A 92 29.02 -16.62 11.63
CA GLU A 92 28.59 -17.83 10.91
C GLU A 92 27.26 -18.38 11.45
N LEU A 93 27.06 -18.31 12.77
CA LEU A 93 25.81 -18.72 13.40
C LEU A 93 24.63 -17.83 12.98
N PHE A 94 24.83 -16.53 12.78
CA PHE A 94 23.76 -15.57 12.49
C PHE A 94 23.55 -15.30 11.00
N GLN A 95 24.50 -15.63 10.13
CA GLN A 95 24.33 -15.50 8.69
C GLN A 95 23.03 -16.12 8.14
N PRO A 96 22.61 -17.35 8.54
CA PRO A 96 21.35 -17.93 8.06
C PRO A 96 20.14 -17.11 8.45
N PHE A 97 20.13 -16.50 9.64
CA PHE A 97 19.03 -15.62 10.08
C PHE A 97 18.93 -14.38 9.21
N LEU A 98 20.07 -13.72 8.96
CA LEU A 98 20.11 -12.56 8.08
C LEU A 98 19.61 -12.90 6.68
N PHE A 99 20.11 -14.00 6.11
CA PHE A 99 19.75 -14.44 4.76
C PHE A 99 18.24 -14.71 4.62
N VAL A 100 17.66 -15.50 5.53
CA VAL A 100 16.23 -15.81 5.50
C VAL A 100 15.39 -14.56 5.71
N SER A 101 15.75 -13.71 6.66
CA SER A 101 15.04 -12.46 6.94
C SER A 101 15.03 -11.54 5.72
N PHE A 102 16.19 -11.41 5.04
CA PHE A 102 16.29 -10.60 3.84
C PHE A 102 15.51 -11.18 2.66
N LEU A 103 15.56 -12.51 2.48
CA LEU A 103 14.77 -13.19 1.45
C LEU A 103 13.27 -13.03 1.70
N THR A 104 12.82 -13.17 2.95
CA THR A 104 11.42 -12.94 3.33
C THR A 104 11.01 -11.50 3.07
N TYR A 105 11.85 -10.53 3.43
CA TYR A 105 11.61 -9.12 3.12
C TYR A 105 11.46 -8.88 1.61
N LEU A 106 12.36 -9.42 0.77
CA LEU A 106 12.26 -9.28 -0.69
C LEU A 106 10.99 -9.90 -1.25
N LEU A 107 10.58 -11.05 -0.72
CA LEU A 107 9.34 -11.71 -1.12
C LEU A 107 8.13 -10.81 -0.84
N PHE A 108 7.99 -10.28 0.37
CA PHE A 108 6.88 -9.40 0.72
C PHE A 108 6.95 -8.04 0.01
N MET A 109 8.15 -7.51 -0.21
CA MET A 109 8.33 -6.32 -1.05
C MET A 109 7.84 -6.59 -2.48
N GLY A 110 8.19 -7.74 -3.07
CA GLY A 110 7.68 -8.17 -4.38
C GLY A 110 6.16 -8.30 -4.41
N LEU A 111 5.55 -8.90 -3.37
CA LEU A 111 4.09 -9.00 -3.26
C LEU A 111 3.40 -7.63 -3.21
N ASN A 112 4.04 -6.62 -2.64
CA ASN A 112 3.50 -5.25 -2.60
C ASN A 112 3.46 -4.55 -3.97
N PHE A 113 4.06 -5.11 -5.02
CA PHE A 113 3.84 -4.67 -6.41
C PHE A 113 2.55 -5.21 -7.01
N THR A 114 1.91 -6.16 -6.37
CA THR A 114 0.67 -6.80 -6.83
C THR A 114 -0.56 -6.28 -6.08
N SER A 115 -1.74 -6.83 -6.42
CA SER A 115 -3.00 -6.56 -5.70
C SER A 115 -2.98 -6.96 -4.21
N PHE A 116 -1.99 -7.72 -3.78
CA PHE A 116 -1.75 -8.05 -2.37
C PHE A 116 -1.66 -6.79 -1.49
N ALA A 117 -1.03 -5.71 -1.99
CA ALA A 117 -0.92 -4.44 -1.29
C ALA A 117 -2.27 -3.75 -1.03
N THR A 118 -3.31 -4.06 -1.79
CA THR A 118 -4.64 -3.44 -1.72
C THR A 118 -5.70 -4.34 -1.06
N ALA A 119 -5.28 -5.46 -0.47
CA ALA A 119 -6.18 -6.43 0.17
C ALA A 119 -7.04 -5.81 1.29
N GLN A 120 -6.48 -4.88 2.07
CA GLN A 120 -7.21 -4.15 3.11
C GLN A 120 -8.39 -3.35 2.54
N ASP A 121 -8.18 -2.65 1.43
CA ASP A 121 -9.25 -1.86 0.80
C ASP A 121 -10.34 -2.74 0.21
N THR A 122 -9.94 -3.89 -0.35
CA THR A 122 -10.90 -4.90 -0.84
C THR A 122 -11.73 -5.45 0.31
N ALA A 123 -11.11 -5.81 1.44
CA ALA A 123 -11.83 -6.26 2.63
C ALA A 123 -12.80 -5.20 3.17
N ARG A 124 -12.36 -3.93 3.22
CA ARG A 124 -13.23 -2.82 3.64
C ARG A 124 -14.43 -2.61 2.70
N ALA A 125 -14.22 -2.70 1.38
CA ALA A 125 -15.30 -2.58 0.40
C ALA A 125 -16.32 -3.72 0.53
N LEU A 126 -15.84 -4.96 0.77
CA LEU A 126 -16.72 -6.11 1.02
C LEU A 126 -17.58 -5.90 2.28
N LYS A 127 -16.99 -5.38 3.36
CA LYS A 127 -17.71 -5.09 4.62
C LYS A 127 -18.81 -4.03 4.43
N LYS A 128 -18.56 -3.02 3.59
CA LYS A 128 -19.52 -1.94 3.34
C LYS A 128 -20.57 -2.25 2.26
N ASN A 129 -20.56 -3.46 1.68
CA ASN A 129 -21.36 -3.82 0.50
C ASN A 129 -21.13 -2.91 -0.73
N GLU A 130 -19.97 -2.25 -0.80
CA GLU A 130 -19.58 -1.33 -1.88
C GLU A 130 -18.83 -2.04 -3.03
N TYR A 131 -18.84 -3.38 -3.07
CA TYR A 131 -18.06 -4.16 -4.05
C TYR A 131 -18.58 -4.05 -5.48
N ASN A 132 -19.85 -3.68 -5.68
CA ASN A 132 -20.47 -3.54 -7.01
C ASN A 132 -20.32 -2.14 -7.61
N ILE A 133 -20.19 -1.08 -6.81
CA ILE A 133 -20.16 0.30 -7.29
C ILE A 133 -19.07 1.06 -6.53
N LYS A 134 -17.84 0.98 -7.00
CA LYS A 134 -16.78 1.87 -6.53
C LYS A 134 -16.90 3.20 -7.25
N LYS A 135 -17.73 4.10 -6.72
CA LYS A 135 -17.78 5.50 -7.13
C LYS A 135 -17.00 6.34 -6.14
N THR A 136 -16.27 7.32 -6.64
CA THR A 136 -15.64 8.35 -5.82
C THR A 136 -16.25 9.68 -6.22
N GLU A 137 -16.75 10.42 -5.24
CA GLU A 137 -17.49 11.65 -5.47
C GLU A 137 -16.66 12.86 -5.02
N ASP A 138 -16.97 14.03 -5.59
CA ASP A 138 -16.43 15.34 -5.20
C ASP A 138 -14.89 15.43 -5.21
N LEU A 139 -14.27 15.03 -6.30
CA LEU A 139 -12.82 15.14 -6.47
C LEU A 139 -12.42 16.55 -6.91
N PHE A 140 -11.64 17.26 -6.09
CA PHE A 140 -11.10 18.58 -6.43
C PHE A 140 -9.58 18.60 -6.28
N PHE A 141 -8.85 18.92 -7.39
CA PHE A 141 -7.39 18.89 -7.40
C PHE A 141 -6.75 19.85 -8.40
N LYS A 142 -5.44 20.06 -8.25
CA LYS A 142 -4.63 20.86 -9.15
C LYS A 142 -4.05 20.00 -10.27
N TYR A 143 -4.18 20.47 -11.51
CA TYR A 143 -3.62 19.86 -12.71
C TYR A 143 -3.07 20.95 -13.64
N ASN A 144 -1.78 20.88 -14.03
CA ASN A 144 -1.12 21.85 -14.90
C ASN A 144 -1.40 23.30 -14.54
N ASN A 145 -1.24 23.67 -13.27
CA ASN A 145 -1.51 24.98 -12.69
C ASN A 145 -2.98 25.44 -12.73
N ASN A 146 -3.90 24.58 -13.15
CA ASN A 146 -5.35 24.76 -13.18
C ASN A 146 -6.00 23.93 -12.07
N PHE A 147 -7.28 24.16 -11.81
CA PHE A 147 -8.07 23.32 -10.93
C PHE A 147 -9.01 22.42 -11.72
N VAL A 148 -9.21 21.23 -11.20
CA VAL A 148 -10.10 20.22 -11.76
C VAL A 148 -11.07 19.79 -10.70
N TYR A 149 -12.36 19.77 -11.06
CA TYR A 149 -13.43 19.19 -10.28
C TYR A 149 -14.06 18.04 -11.05
N ILE A 150 -14.28 16.93 -10.38
CA ILE A 150 -14.96 15.76 -10.92
C ILE A 150 -16.03 15.38 -9.93
N GLU A 151 -17.28 15.40 -10.36
CA GLU A 151 -18.40 15.04 -9.48
C GLU A 151 -18.37 13.55 -9.16
N THR A 152 -18.21 12.68 -10.18
CA THR A 152 -18.18 11.24 -9.98
C THR A 152 -17.09 10.58 -10.80
N LEU A 153 -16.25 9.77 -10.14
CA LEU A 153 -15.28 8.88 -10.77
C LEU A 153 -15.75 7.43 -10.60
N ILE A 154 -15.83 6.68 -11.69
CA ILE A 154 -16.12 5.25 -11.71
C ILE A 154 -14.86 4.49 -12.19
N PRO A 155 -13.96 4.11 -11.27
CA PRO A 155 -12.64 3.57 -11.65
C PRO A 155 -12.71 2.27 -12.45
N ASN A 156 -13.69 1.41 -12.16
CA ASN A 156 -13.86 0.11 -12.81
C ASN A 156 -14.27 0.27 -14.28
N GLU A 157 -15.11 1.25 -14.58
CA GLU A 157 -15.56 1.58 -15.95
C GLU A 157 -14.58 2.52 -16.66
N ARG A 158 -13.56 3.04 -15.94
CA ARG A 158 -12.62 4.05 -16.46
C ARG A 158 -13.35 5.28 -16.98
N ARG A 159 -14.38 5.70 -16.26
CA ARG A 159 -15.30 6.80 -16.63
C ARG A 159 -15.36 7.87 -15.55
N LEU A 160 -15.47 9.12 -15.97
CA LEU A 160 -15.77 10.30 -15.16
C LEU A 160 -17.12 10.86 -15.58
N GLU A 161 -17.87 11.35 -14.61
CA GLU A 161 -19.11 12.09 -14.82
C GLU A 161 -18.93 13.51 -14.27
N ASN A 162 -19.43 14.50 -15.03
CA ASN A 162 -19.40 15.94 -14.71
C ASN A 162 -17.98 16.45 -14.37
N LEU A 163 -17.13 16.45 -15.39
CA LEU A 163 -15.77 17.01 -15.32
C LEU A 163 -15.82 18.53 -15.53
N THR A 164 -15.24 19.29 -14.62
CA THR A 164 -15.06 20.74 -14.75
C THR A 164 -13.59 21.12 -14.59
N LEU A 165 -13.04 21.81 -15.58
CA LEU A 165 -11.68 22.34 -15.60
C LEU A 165 -11.69 23.85 -15.45
N PHE A 166 -11.03 24.39 -14.43
CA PHE A 166 -10.90 25.83 -14.18
C PHE A 166 -9.49 26.25 -14.57
N LYS A 167 -9.35 27.00 -15.66
CA LYS A 167 -8.06 27.57 -16.05
C LYS A 167 -7.83 28.92 -15.40
N LEU A 168 -6.64 29.07 -14.82
CA LEU A 168 -6.25 30.29 -14.10
C LEU A 168 -5.22 31.08 -14.87
N ASN A 169 -5.40 32.42 -14.85
CA ASN A 169 -4.39 33.39 -15.23
C ASN A 169 -4.24 34.38 -14.06
N ASN A 170 -3.01 34.56 -13.55
CA ASN A 170 -2.71 35.42 -12.40
C ASN A 170 -3.64 35.18 -11.17
N GLY A 171 -3.95 33.94 -10.88
CA GLY A 171 -4.82 33.55 -9.74
C GLY A 171 -6.32 33.78 -9.96
N LYS A 172 -6.74 34.26 -11.12
CA LYS A 172 -8.17 34.46 -11.47
C LYS A 172 -8.59 33.46 -12.53
N VAL A 173 -9.79 32.90 -12.38
CA VAL A 173 -10.39 31.99 -13.37
C VAL A 173 -10.79 32.81 -14.61
N TYR A 174 -10.17 32.50 -15.74
CA TYR A 174 -10.46 33.14 -17.02
C TYR A 174 -11.24 32.22 -17.99
N GLU A 175 -11.14 30.92 -17.79
CA GLU A 175 -11.80 29.93 -18.65
C GLU A 175 -12.30 28.76 -17.81
N VAL A 176 -13.51 28.29 -18.11
CA VAL A 176 -14.10 27.08 -17.50
C VAL A 176 -14.51 26.13 -18.63
N GLN A 177 -14.08 24.89 -18.53
CA GLN A 177 -14.47 23.82 -19.46
C GLN A 177 -15.26 22.76 -18.68
N THR A 178 -16.46 22.47 -19.14
CA THR A 178 -17.33 21.44 -18.52
C THR A 178 -17.64 20.36 -19.54
N ALA A 179 -17.59 19.10 -19.09
CA ALA A 179 -17.98 17.93 -19.87
C ALA A 179 -18.86 17.02 -19.02
N SER A 180 -19.91 16.48 -19.59
CA SER A 180 -20.80 15.55 -18.90
C SER A 180 -20.15 14.20 -18.64
N GLU A 181 -19.27 13.74 -19.55
CA GLU A 181 -18.61 12.46 -19.47
C GLU A 181 -17.18 12.52 -20.02
N ALA A 182 -16.26 11.78 -19.37
CA ALA A 182 -14.94 11.52 -19.93
C ALA A 182 -14.54 10.06 -19.71
N VAL A 183 -13.88 9.46 -20.73
CA VAL A 183 -13.44 8.06 -20.72
C VAL A 183 -11.91 7.99 -20.78
N TYR A 184 -11.31 7.12 -19.97
CA TYR A 184 -9.87 6.92 -19.95
C TYR A 184 -9.41 6.00 -21.07
N LYS A 185 -8.58 6.54 -21.99
CA LYS A 185 -7.93 5.81 -23.08
C LYS A 185 -6.52 6.33 -23.30
N ASN A 186 -5.57 5.45 -23.69
CA ASN A 186 -4.21 5.83 -24.07
C ASN A 186 -3.48 6.74 -23.05
N SER A 187 -3.63 6.44 -21.74
CA SER A 187 -3.01 7.20 -20.65
C SER A 187 -3.52 8.63 -20.47
N GLU A 188 -4.68 8.98 -21.03
CA GLU A 188 -5.34 10.28 -20.89
C GLU A 188 -6.87 10.13 -20.85
N TRP A 189 -7.54 11.20 -20.42
CA TRP A 189 -9.00 11.26 -20.35
C TRP A 189 -9.54 12.02 -21.55
N LEU A 190 -10.45 11.38 -22.28
CA LEU A 190 -11.15 11.91 -23.44
C LEU A 190 -12.53 12.37 -22.99
N ALA A 191 -12.70 13.67 -22.84
CA ALA A 191 -13.99 14.28 -22.56
C ALA A 191 -14.73 14.60 -23.86
N LYS A 192 -16.02 14.27 -23.92
CA LYS A 192 -16.90 14.54 -25.07
C LYS A 192 -17.86 15.67 -24.75
N ASP A 193 -18.35 16.33 -25.79
CA ASP A 193 -19.36 17.40 -25.70
C ASP A 193 -18.99 18.49 -24.68
N VAL A 194 -17.81 19.06 -24.85
CA VAL A 194 -17.23 20.01 -23.91
C VAL A 194 -17.76 21.40 -24.16
N ILE A 195 -18.33 22.02 -23.15
CA ILE A 195 -18.75 23.41 -23.14
C ILE A 195 -17.59 24.26 -22.55
N ARG A 196 -17.02 25.11 -23.37
CA ARG A 196 -15.94 26.02 -23.01
C ARG A 196 -16.49 27.43 -22.83
N LYS A 197 -16.35 27.99 -21.63
CA LYS A 197 -16.76 29.35 -21.27
C LYS A 197 -15.52 30.21 -21.01
N ILE A 198 -15.30 31.24 -21.82
CA ILE A 198 -14.13 32.13 -21.74
C ILE A 198 -14.59 33.53 -21.37
N LYS A 199 -13.90 34.15 -20.40
CA LYS A 199 -14.08 35.58 -20.13
C LYS A 199 -13.27 36.40 -21.14
N VAL A 200 -13.96 37.17 -21.96
CA VAL A 200 -13.34 38.06 -22.96
C VAL A 200 -13.67 39.50 -22.58
N MET A 201 -12.69 40.40 -22.65
CA MET A 201 -12.95 41.85 -22.54
C MET A 201 -13.40 42.39 -23.88
N ASP A 202 -14.55 43.08 -23.89
CA ASP A 202 -15.02 43.81 -25.07
C ASP A 202 -14.22 45.10 -25.30
N ALA A 203 -14.30 45.68 -26.48
CA ALA A 203 -13.63 46.95 -26.85
C ALA A 203 -13.98 48.11 -25.91
N LYS A 204 -15.07 47.98 -25.14
CA LYS A 204 -15.50 48.99 -24.13
C LYS A 204 -15.02 48.69 -22.71
N GLY A 205 -14.23 47.60 -22.49
CA GLY A 205 -13.76 47.20 -21.16
C GLY A 205 -14.73 46.34 -20.37
N ASP A 206 -15.89 46.01 -20.93
CA ASP A 206 -16.88 45.15 -20.27
C ASP A 206 -16.50 43.66 -20.40
N GLN A 207 -16.74 42.89 -19.33
CA GLN A 207 -16.51 41.43 -19.33
C GLN A 207 -17.69 40.69 -19.98
N LYS A 208 -17.43 40.06 -21.11
CA LYS A 208 -18.40 39.18 -21.78
C LYS A 208 -17.97 37.70 -21.68
N LEU A 209 -18.95 36.79 -21.62
CA LEU A 209 -18.75 35.37 -21.66
C LEU A 209 -18.90 34.88 -23.12
N LYS A 210 -17.80 34.32 -23.68
CA LYS A 210 -17.83 33.61 -24.96
C LYS A 210 -18.01 32.13 -24.69
N ILE A 211 -19.01 31.50 -25.30
CA ILE A 211 -19.29 30.07 -25.20
C ILE A 211 -18.87 29.39 -26.49
N GLU A 212 -18.05 28.35 -26.39
CA GLU A 212 -17.60 27.52 -27.50
C GLU A 212 -17.91 26.05 -27.18
N TYR A 213 -18.23 25.27 -28.20
CA TYR A 213 -18.45 23.84 -28.09
C TYR A 213 -17.27 23.10 -28.73
N LEU A 214 -16.70 22.13 -28.00
CA LEU A 214 -15.62 21.29 -28.47
C LEU A 214 -16.11 19.84 -28.49
N GLU A 215 -15.91 19.13 -29.58
CA GLU A 215 -16.33 17.74 -29.70
C GLU A 215 -15.54 16.82 -28.76
N ILE A 216 -14.24 17.02 -28.68
CA ILE A 216 -13.33 16.20 -27.85
C ILE A 216 -12.32 17.09 -27.16
N LEU A 217 -12.06 16.81 -25.87
CA LEU A 217 -11.00 17.41 -25.09
C LEU A 217 -10.10 16.33 -24.49
N HIS A 218 -8.80 16.38 -24.81
CA HIS A 218 -7.77 15.55 -24.19
C HIS A 218 -7.29 16.22 -22.91
N THR A 219 -7.44 15.54 -21.77
CA THR A 219 -7.08 16.11 -20.46
C THR A 219 -6.55 15.07 -19.49
N LEU A 220 -6.05 15.51 -18.34
CA LEU A 220 -5.60 14.66 -17.22
C LEU A 220 -4.61 13.56 -17.67
N LYS A 221 -3.66 13.91 -18.52
CA LYS A 221 -2.64 12.99 -19.01
C LYS A 221 -1.84 12.38 -17.84
N GLY A 222 -1.75 11.06 -17.81
CA GLY A 222 -1.05 10.30 -16.76
C GLY A 222 -1.88 10.04 -15.49
N TYR A 223 -3.04 10.65 -15.31
CA TYR A 223 -3.92 10.40 -14.17
C TYR A 223 -4.74 9.12 -14.37
N HIS A 224 -4.15 7.98 -14.03
CA HIS A 224 -4.85 6.70 -14.06
C HIS A 224 -6.05 6.68 -13.10
N PRO A 225 -7.19 6.03 -13.42
CA PRO A 225 -8.36 5.97 -12.53
C PRO A 225 -8.06 5.53 -11.10
N LYS A 226 -7.16 4.56 -10.91
CA LYS A 226 -6.74 4.09 -9.57
C LYS A 226 -5.97 5.16 -8.80
N ILE A 227 -5.12 5.96 -9.48
CA ILE A 227 -4.35 7.02 -8.84
C ILE A 227 -5.28 8.14 -8.38
N LEU A 228 -6.23 8.57 -9.22
CA LEU A 228 -7.24 9.55 -8.83
C LEU A 228 -8.01 9.10 -7.60
N ASN A 229 -8.49 7.86 -7.61
CA ASN A 229 -9.22 7.28 -6.49
C ASN A 229 -8.41 7.26 -5.19
N SER A 230 -7.14 6.85 -5.23
CA SER A 230 -6.31 6.68 -4.04
C SER A 230 -5.85 7.99 -3.41
N ILE A 231 -5.59 9.03 -4.21
CA ILE A 231 -5.17 10.34 -3.72
C ILE A 231 -6.24 10.95 -2.80
N TYR A 232 -7.53 10.73 -3.10
CA TYR A 232 -8.65 11.34 -2.41
C TYR A 232 -9.30 10.47 -1.34
N GLU A 233 -9.49 9.18 -1.61
CA GLU A 233 -10.16 8.28 -0.67
C GLU A 233 -9.21 7.59 0.33
N LYS A 234 -7.92 7.99 0.39
CA LYS A 234 -6.89 7.34 1.23
C LYS A 234 -6.79 5.82 1.00
N LYS A 235 -7.10 5.35 -0.21
CA LYS A 235 -6.95 3.94 -0.58
C LYS A 235 -5.49 3.59 -0.75
N GLN A 236 -5.17 2.35 -0.42
CA GLN A 236 -3.82 1.83 -0.59
C GLN A 236 -3.48 1.66 -2.07
N LEU A 237 -2.28 2.08 -2.45
CA LEU A 237 -1.72 1.86 -3.77
C LEU A 237 -0.80 0.64 -3.76
N THR A 238 -0.63 -0.02 -4.90
CA THR A 238 0.50 -0.92 -5.09
C THR A 238 1.81 -0.11 -5.06
N LEU A 239 2.95 -0.74 -4.82
CA LEU A 239 4.24 -0.04 -4.92
C LEU A 239 4.45 0.57 -6.31
N TYR A 240 4.04 -0.13 -7.36
CA TYR A 240 4.11 0.36 -8.73
C TYR A 240 3.28 1.64 -8.92
N ASP A 241 2.00 1.62 -8.51
CA ASP A 241 1.11 2.77 -8.61
C ASP A 241 1.59 3.95 -7.74
N SER A 242 2.18 3.67 -6.57
CA SER A 242 2.76 4.69 -5.68
C SER A 242 3.97 5.39 -6.32
N LEU A 243 4.83 4.66 -7.04
CA LEU A 243 5.97 5.25 -7.75
C LEU A 243 5.51 6.15 -8.89
N ILE A 244 4.52 5.72 -9.69
CA ILE A 244 3.92 6.54 -10.75
C ILE A 244 3.24 7.77 -10.15
N ALA A 245 2.44 7.60 -9.10
CA ALA A 245 1.77 8.71 -8.43
C ALA A 245 2.76 9.74 -7.86
N LYS A 246 3.87 9.27 -7.26
CA LYS A 246 4.95 10.17 -6.79
C LYS A 246 5.52 11.03 -7.91
N GLN A 247 5.85 10.42 -9.05
CA GLN A 247 6.40 11.14 -10.20
C GLN A 247 5.39 12.13 -10.76
N LEU A 248 4.13 11.69 -10.93
CA LEU A 248 3.04 12.52 -11.45
C LEU A 248 2.78 13.75 -10.56
N LEU A 249 2.65 13.58 -9.25
CA LEU A 249 2.41 14.66 -8.31
C LEU A 249 3.60 15.63 -8.24
N ALA A 250 4.83 15.12 -8.33
CA ALA A 250 6.04 15.96 -8.36
C ALA A 250 6.08 16.87 -9.59
N THR A 251 5.74 16.36 -10.78
CA THR A 251 5.68 17.18 -12.01
C THR A 251 4.59 18.24 -11.97
N GLN A 252 3.55 18.05 -11.17
CA GLN A 252 2.43 18.98 -10.98
C GLN A 252 2.66 20.00 -9.85
N GLY A 253 3.81 19.94 -9.16
CA GLY A 253 4.08 20.82 -8.01
C GLY A 253 3.16 20.54 -6.80
N VAL A 254 2.56 19.34 -6.73
CA VAL A 254 1.69 18.91 -5.63
C VAL A 254 2.51 18.15 -4.59
N GLY A 255 2.18 18.31 -3.31
CA GLY A 255 2.88 17.68 -2.21
C GLY A 255 2.86 16.13 -2.31
N THR A 256 4.05 15.52 -2.36
CA THR A 256 4.23 14.06 -2.51
C THR A 256 4.35 13.32 -1.18
N TYR A 257 4.18 14.00 -0.04
CA TYR A 257 4.49 13.45 1.28
C TYR A 257 3.69 12.19 1.63
N LYS A 258 2.39 12.14 1.29
CA LYS A 258 1.53 10.97 1.55
C LYS A 258 2.00 9.74 0.77
N VAL A 259 2.29 9.92 -0.52
CA VAL A 259 2.75 8.84 -1.39
C VAL A 259 4.14 8.36 -0.98
N ARG A 260 5.03 9.28 -0.58
CA ARG A 260 6.35 8.91 -0.03
C ARG A 260 6.23 8.12 1.26
N ALA A 261 5.32 8.52 2.16
CA ALA A 261 5.06 7.79 3.39
C ALA A 261 4.57 6.36 3.12
N ASP A 262 3.69 6.17 2.14
CA ASP A 262 3.23 4.84 1.72
C ASP A 262 4.38 3.98 1.16
N ILE A 263 5.22 4.55 0.28
CA ILE A 263 6.41 3.86 -0.24
C ILE A 263 7.35 3.45 0.89
N TYR A 264 7.68 4.38 1.81
CA TYR A 264 8.59 4.10 2.92
C TYR A 264 8.01 3.08 3.91
N GLY A 265 6.70 3.13 4.14
CA GLY A 265 6.00 2.13 4.95
C GLY A 265 6.11 0.71 4.40
N LYS A 266 6.08 0.55 3.07
CA LYS A 266 6.18 -0.76 2.40
C LYS A 266 7.61 -1.22 2.14
N THR A 267 8.60 -0.30 2.09
CA THR A 267 9.99 -0.62 1.76
C THR A 267 10.94 -0.49 2.95
N ILE A 268 11.01 0.67 3.59
CA ILE A 268 12.01 0.97 4.61
C ILE A 268 11.59 0.44 5.98
N MET A 269 10.33 0.64 6.37
CA MET A 269 9.86 0.23 7.70
C MET A 269 10.07 -1.26 8.00
N PRO A 270 9.82 -2.21 7.08
CA PRO A 270 10.06 -3.62 7.36
C PRO A 270 11.56 -3.97 7.54
N LEU A 271 12.48 -3.19 6.97
CA LEU A 271 13.93 -3.41 7.17
C LEU A 271 14.35 -3.24 8.63
N PHE A 272 13.65 -2.41 9.39
CA PHE A 272 13.92 -2.27 10.84
C PHE A 272 13.73 -3.58 11.59
N SER A 273 12.87 -4.48 11.13
CA SER A 273 12.71 -5.81 11.74
C SER A 273 13.97 -6.66 11.65
N ILE A 274 14.70 -6.57 10.54
CA ILE A 274 15.97 -7.29 10.34
C ILE A 274 17.03 -6.72 11.24
N ALA A 275 17.17 -5.38 11.30
CA ALA A 275 18.10 -4.72 12.20
C ALA A 275 17.80 -5.05 13.67
N LEU A 276 16.53 -4.98 14.07
CA LEU A 276 16.11 -5.32 15.43
C LEU A 276 16.38 -6.80 15.75
N LEU A 277 16.07 -7.71 14.84
CA LEU A 277 16.40 -9.13 15.00
C LEU A 277 17.89 -9.33 15.27
N MET A 278 18.75 -8.70 14.46
CA MET A 278 20.20 -8.84 14.63
C MET A 278 20.67 -8.31 15.99
N ILE A 279 20.19 -7.15 16.41
CA ILE A 279 20.50 -6.58 17.75
C ILE A 279 20.07 -7.57 18.85
N LEU A 280 18.85 -8.11 18.77
CA LEU A 280 18.35 -9.05 19.74
C LEU A 280 19.14 -10.37 19.72
N LEU A 281 19.49 -10.89 18.57
CA LEU A 281 20.30 -12.10 18.46
C LEU A 281 21.71 -11.90 19.09
N PHE A 282 22.33 -10.74 18.93
CA PHE A 282 23.63 -10.45 19.53
C PHE A 282 23.55 -10.20 21.04
N ARG A 283 22.50 -9.52 21.53
CA ARG A 283 22.34 -9.17 22.94
C ARG A 283 21.77 -10.30 23.80
N PHE A 284 20.96 -11.17 23.23
CA PHE A 284 20.30 -12.24 23.97
C PHE A 284 21.33 -13.27 24.53
N PRO A 285 21.16 -13.75 25.77
CA PRO A 285 22.07 -14.72 26.39
C PRO A 285 22.32 -15.96 25.54
N PHE A 286 23.52 -16.50 25.63
CA PHE A 286 23.93 -17.70 24.88
C PHE A 286 23.87 -18.99 25.70
N HIS A 287 23.62 -18.90 27.01
CA HIS A 287 23.65 -20.04 27.93
C HIS A 287 22.35 -20.19 28.70
N ALA A 288 21.87 -21.43 28.86
CA ALA A 288 20.63 -21.74 29.55
C ALA A 288 20.60 -21.22 31.02
N ARG A 289 21.75 -21.17 31.69
CA ARG A 289 21.86 -20.62 33.06
C ARG A 289 21.39 -19.17 33.20
N TYR A 290 21.50 -18.36 32.16
CA TYR A 290 21.07 -16.94 32.16
C TYR A 290 19.59 -16.77 31.83
N MET A 291 18.90 -17.83 31.42
CA MET A 291 17.47 -17.77 31.10
C MET A 291 16.57 -17.93 32.33
N ASN A 292 17.11 -18.46 33.45
CA ASN A 292 16.35 -18.68 34.70
C ASN A 292 16.39 -17.51 35.68
N VAL A 293 16.96 -16.38 35.32
CA VAL A 293 17.09 -15.19 36.19
C VAL A 293 15.78 -14.41 36.37
N GLY A 294 14.65 -14.91 35.89
CA GLY A 294 13.35 -14.24 36.02
C GLY A 294 12.29 -15.04 36.79
N ALA A 295 12.70 -16.08 37.52
CA ALA A 295 11.81 -16.91 38.32
C ALA A 295 12.18 -16.87 39.81
N THR A 296 12.51 -15.70 40.31
CA THR A 296 12.56 -15.39 41.75
C THR A 296 11.75 -14.16 42.04
#